data_b42762ef08d716acc4e72c626228c552
#
_entry.id   b42762ef08d716acc4e72c626228c552
#
_cell.length_a   1.000
_cell.length_b   1.000
_cell.length_c   1.000
_cell.angle_alpha   90.00
_cell.angle_beta   90.00
_cell.angle_gamma   90.00
#
_symmetry.space_group_name_H-M   'P 1'
#
loop_
_entity.id
_entity.type
_entity.pdbx_description
1 polymer ?
#
loop_
_entity_poly.entity_id
_entity_poly.type
_entity_poly.pdbx_seq_one_letter_code
_entity_poly.pdbx_strand_id
1 'polypeptide(L)'
;MSDEKLNKLQVMAKVYQHPKLKYLPWFVRPKYMMDKNKVLSTSQNPNYDPGSLHIPVEEFQYFTPTMVQYWTYKKDNFDKILLFKLGRFYEMFYDDAIALNIMLDLNWMGGKYKVHVGFPENMLYKVSANLVNRGFTVAVVD
;
A
#
# COMPACT_ATOMS: atom_id res chain seq x y z
N MET A 1 15.58 -16.96 -10.16
CA MET A 1 15.16 -16.66 -8.77
C MET A 1 13.70 -16.25 -8.74
N SER A 2 12.93 -16.87 -7.93
CA SER A 2 11.53 -16.55 -7.76
C SER A 2 11.37 -15.24 -6.97
N ASP A 3 10.39 -14.41 -7.35
CA ASP A 3 10.06 -13.19 -6.61
C ASP A 3 9.60 -13.48 -5.18
N GLU A 4 9.17 -14.70 -4.89
CA GLU A 4 8.79 -15.10 -3.54
C GLU A 4 9.96 -15.05 -2.54
N LYS A 5 11.20 -14.98 -3.04
CA LYS A 5 12.40 -14.88 -2.19
C LYS A 5 12.81 -13.44 -1.90
N LEU A 6 12.18 -12.46 -2.51
CA LEU A 6 12.57 -11.05 -2.32
C LEU A 6 12.20 -10.57 -0.92
N ASN A 7 13.12 -9.81 -0.31
CA ASN A 7 12.85 -9.13 0.95
C ASN A 7 12.19 -7.76 0.72
N LYS A 8 11.83 -7.10 1.81
CA LYS A 8 11.12 -5.80 1.77
C LYS A 8 11.85 -4.77 0.92
N LEU A 9 13.15 -4.60 1.09
CA LEU A 9 13.91 -3.59 0.33
C LEU A 9 13.85 -3.86 -1.16
N GLN A 10 14.02 -5.14 -1.54
CA GLN A 10 13.99 -5.54 -2.95
C GLN A 10 12.60 -5.36 -3.55
N VAL A 11 11.55 -5.71 -2.79
CA VAL A 11 10.17 -5.55 -3.23
C VAL A 11 9.86 -4.07 -3.44
N MET A 12 10.22 -3.22 -2.47
CA MET A 12 9.92 -1.79 -2.57
C MET A 12 10.66 -1.11 -3.72
N ALA A 13 11.88 -1.56 -4.02
CA ALA A 13 12.60 -1.07 -5.20
C ALA A 13 11.82 -1.37 -6.48
N LYS A 14 11.21 -2.56 -6.57
CA LYS A 14 10.37 -2.93 -7.73
C LYS A 14 9.05 -2.15 -7.75
N VAL A 15 8.46 -1.91 -6.58
CA VAL A 15 7.22 -1.11 -6.48
C VAL A 15 7.41 0.26 -7.11
N TYR A 16 8.50 0.94 -6.75
CA TYR A 16 8.75 2.31 -7.22
C TYR A 16 9.23 2.39 -8.67
N GLN A 17 9.36 1.25 -9.36
CA GLN A 17 9.64 1.18 -10.79
C GLN A 17 8.47 0.60 -11.58
N HIS A 18 7.36 0.30 -10.92
CA HIS A 18 6.24 -0.38 -11.55
C HIS A 18 5.46 0.56 -12.48
N PRO A 19 5.01 0.07 -13.66
CA PRO A 19 4.23 0.89 -14.59
C PRO A 19 2.94 1.45 -14.01
N LYS A 20 2.32 0.78 -13.05
CA LYS A 20 1.07 1.24 -12.44
C LYS A 20 1.23 2.39 -11.47
N LEU A 21 2.46 2.80 -11.15
CA LEU A 21 2.69 3.99 -10.30
C LEU A 21 1.98 5.23 -10.86
N LYS A 22 1.89 5.36 -12.17
CA LYS A 22 1.24 6.51 -12.81
C LYS A 22 -0.26 6.59 -12.51
N TYR A 23 -0.86 5.53 -12.00
CA TYR A 23 -2.29 5.50 -11.66
C TYR A 23 -2.55 5.69 -10.16
N LEU A 24 -1.50 5.86 -9.37
CA LEU A 24 -1.66 6.16 -7.95
C LEU A 24 -2.16 7.59 -7.74
N PRO A 25 -2.89 7.85 -6.65
CA PRO A 25 -3.19 9.24 -6.27
C PRO A 25 -1.89 10.05 -6.16
N TRP A 26 -1.96 11.33 -6.49
CA TRP A 26 -0.76 12.16 -6.54
C TRP A 26 -0.02 12.21 -5.19
N PHE A 27 -0.76 12.20 -4.08
CA PHE A 27 -0.18 12.35 -2.74
C PHE A 27 0.60 11.11 -2.26
N VAL A 28 0.52 9.98 -2.97
CA VAL A 28 1.35 8.80 -2.68
C VAL A 28 2.40 8.56 -3.75
N ARG A 29 2.60 9.50 -4.66
CA ARG A 29 3.71 9.40 -5.61
C ARG A 29 4.96 9.97 -4.95
N PRO A 30 6.11 9.30 -5.07
CA PRO A 30 7.33 9.69 -4.32
C PRO A 30 7.69 11.16 -4.41
N LYS A 31 7.46 11.77 -5.58
CA LYS A 31 7.79 13.18 -5.80
C LYS A 31 7.00 14.13 -4.90
N TYR A 32 5.77 13.76 -4.52
CA TYR A 32 4.85 14.64 -3.78
C TYR A 32 4.55 14.15 -2.37
N MET A 33 4.96 12.94 -2.04
CA MET A 33 4.59 12.26 -0.81
C MET A 33 5.22 12.93 0.40
N MET A 34 4.38 13.27 1.38
CA MET A 34 4.81 13.93 2.62
C MET A 34 4.30 13.16 3.83
N ASP A 35 5.00 13.28 4.95
CA ASP A 35 4.50 12.77 6.22
C ASP A 35 3.46 13.71 6.85
N LYS A 36 2.96 13.36 8.03
CA LYS A 36 1.94 14.16 8.75
C LYS A 36 2.40 15.58 9.07
N ASN A 37 3.70 15.82 9.11
CA ASN A 37 4.28 17.13 9.36
C ASN A 37 4.70 17.84 8.07
N LYS A 38 4.26 17.33 6.92
CA LYS A 38 4.53 17.86 5.58
C LYS A 38 6.01 17.84 5.21
N VAL A 39 6.77 16.91 5.77
CA VAL A 39 8.15 16.66 5.37
C VAL A 39 8.12 15.74 4.15
N LEU A 40 8.76 16.16 3.06
CA LEU A 40 8.81 15.37 1.82
C LEU A 40 9.62 14.09 2.03
N SER A 41 9.13 12.99 1.47
CA SER A 41 9.79 11.68 1.57
C SER A 41 11.17 11.69 0.92
N THR A 42 11.39 12.56 -0.06
CA THR A 42 12.66 12.68 -0.80
C THR A 42 13.61 13.71 -0.23
N SER A 43 13.23 14.40 0.87
CA SER A 43 13.99 15.53 1.39
C SER A 43 15.27 15.14 2.14
N GLN A 44 15.43 13.86 2.51
CA GLN A 44 16.51 13.36 3.35
C GLN A 44 16.53 14.01 4.75
N ASN A 45 15.41 14.63 5.14
CA ASN A 45 15.26 15.19 6.48
C ASN A 45 15.19 14.04 7.49
N PRO A 46 16.06 14.01 8.52
CA PRO A 46 16.06 12.93 9.50
C PRO A 46 14.77 12.86 10.33
N ASN A 47 13.95 13.91 10.32
CA ASN A 47 12.67 13.94 11.02
C ASN A 47 11.52 13.38 10.18
N TYR A 48 11.79 12.96 8.95
CA TYR A 48 10.74 12.34 8.12
C TYR A 48 10.19 11.10 8.81
N ASP A 49 8.85 11.04 8.93
CA ASP A 49 8.15 9.91 9.52
C ASP A 49 7.55 9.01 8.42
N PRO A 50 8.17 7.86 8.11
CA PRO A 50 7.65 6.97 7.07
C PRO A 50 6.33 6.28 7.47
N GLY A 51 5.97 6.32 8.74
CA GLY A 51 4.74 5.71 9.26
C GLY A 51 3.49 6.55 9.06
N SER A 52 3.61 7.76 8.54
CA SER A 52 2.48 8.64 8.31
C SER A 52 2.49 9.21 6.89
N LEU A 53 1.30 9.60 6.43
CA LEU A 53 1.10 10.20 5.12
C LEU A 53 0.21 11.43 5.27
N HIS A 54 0.65 12.55 4.72
CA HIS A 54 -0.19 13.74 4.65
C HIS A 54 -1.14 13.64 3.45
N ILE A 55 -2.43 13.66 3.73
CA ILE A 55 -3.46 13.77 2.70
C ILE A 55 -4.22 15.06 2.96
N PRO A 56 -4.16 16.04 2.03
CA PRO A 56 -4.94 17.27 2.21
C PRO A 56 -6.42 16.94 2.44
N VAL A 57 -7.02 17.61 3.41
CA VAL A 57 -8.40 17.33 3.80
C VAL A 57 -9.38 17.47 2.62
N GLU A 58 -9.08 18.36 1.67
CA GLU A 58 -9.89 18.59 0.48
C GLU A 58 -9.97 17.35 -0.41
N GLU A 59 -8.98 16.48 -0.36
CA GLU A 59 -8.96 15.27 -1.19
C GLU A 59 -10.06 14.28 -0.79
N PHE A 60 -10.46 14.29 0.48
CA PHE A 60 -11.46 13.34 0.98
C PHE A 60 -12.83 13.52 0.33
N GLN A 61 -13.14 14.72 -0.19
CA GLN A 61 -14.42 14.96 -0.90
C GLN A 61 -14.55 14.12 -2.18
N TYR A 62 -13.43 13.69 -2.75
CA TYR A 62 -13.41 12.90 -3.99
C TYR A 62 -13.40 11.40 -3.74
N PHE A 63 -13.31 10.96 -2.49
CA PHE A 63 -13.22 9.54 -2.15
C PHE A 63 -14.61 8.92 -2.02
N THR A 64 -14.73 7.66 -2.44
CA THR A 64 -15.89 6.85 -2.08
C THR A 64 -15.89 6.59 -0.57
N PRO A 65 -17.03 6.21 0.03
CA PRO A 65 -17.04 5.88 1.47
C PRO A 65 -16.02 4.83 1.86
N THR A 66 -15.81 3.81 1.02
CA THR A 66 -14.79 2.79 1.27
C THR A 66 -13.39 3.40 1.29
N MET A 67 -13.08 4.31 0.37
CA MET A 67 -11.78 4.95 0.32
C MET A 67 -11.57 5.93 1.46
N VAL A 68 -12.62 6.58 1.95
CA VAL A 68 -12.52 7.40 3.16
C VAL A 68 -12.04 6.54 4.33
N GLN A 69 -12.65 5.36 4.52
CA GLN A 69 -12.23 4.42 5.57
C GLN A 69 -10.80 3.94 5.35
N TYR A 70 -10.49 3.53 4.14
CA TYR A 70 -9.16 3.02 3.81
C TYR A 70 -8.08 4.06 4.15
N TRP A 71 -8.22 5.29 3.65
CA TRP A 71 -7.21 6.32 3.86
C TRP A 71 -7.16 6.80 5.31
N THR A 72 -8.27 6.72 6.05
CA THR A 72 -8.28 7.04 7.48
C THR A 72 -7.34 6.13 8.26
N TYR A 73 -7.30 4.84 7.91
CA TYR A 73 -6.35 3.89 8.52
C TYR A 73 -4.97 3.99 7.89
N LYS A 74 -4.90 4.03 6.57
CA LYS A 74 -3.61 3.95 5.86
C LYS A 74 -2.71 5.14 6.14
N LYS A 75 -3.27 6.34 6.26
CA LYS A 75 -2.45 7.54 6.47
C LYS A 75 -1.65 7.50 7.77
N ASP A 76 -2.11 6.76 8.77
CA ASP A 76 -1.44 6.63 10.07
C ASP A 76 -0.67 5.30 10.19
N ASN A 77 -0.70 4.48 9.15
CA ASN A 77 -0.03 3.18 9.07
C ASN A 77 0.66 3.01 7.72
N PHE A 78 1.26 4.08 7.23
CA PHE A 78 1.71 4.14 5.85
C PHE A 78 2.87 3.19 5.55
N ASP A 79 3.70 2.90 6.56
CA ASP A 79 4.83 1.98 6.43
C ASP A 79 4.44 0.50 6.57
N LYS A 80 3.15 0.22 6.75
CA LYS A 80 2.64 -1.15 6.89
C LYS A 80 1.86 -1.56 5.66
N ILE A 81 1.85 -2.86 5.36
CA ILE A 81 0.91 -3.39 4.38
C ILE A 81 -0.46 -3.47 5.06
N LEU A 82 -1.44 -2.77 4.52
CA LEU A 82 -2.78 -2.72 5.08
C LEU A 82 -3.68 -3.74 4.38
N LEU A 83 -4.10 -4.75 5.13
CA LEU A 83 -5.04 -5.77 4.67
C LEU A 83 -6.43 -5.33 5.11
N PHE A 84 -7.23 -4.85 4.16
CA PHE A 84 -8.51 -4.20 4.43
C PHE A 84 -9.66 -5.13 4.05
N LYS A 85 -10.39 -5.60 5.04
CA LYS A 85 -11.44 -6.60 4.80
C LYS A 85 -12.69 -5.97 4.19
N LEU A 86 -13.11 -6.50 3.05
CA LEU A 86 -14.33 -6.11 2.35
C LEU A 86 -15.08 -7.40 2.00
N GLY A 87 -16.18 -7.64 2.72
CA GLY A 87 -16.91 -8.89 2.57
C GLY A 87 -16.09 -10.09 3.02
N ARG A 88 -15.85 -11.03 2.10
CA ARG A 88 -15.07 -12.25 2.38
C ARG A 88 -13.64 -12.19 1.84
N PHE A 89 -13.21 -11.01 1.43
CA PHE A 89 -11.87 -10.81 0.89
C PHE A 89 -11.12 -9.79 1.72
N TYR A 90 -9.78 -9.94 1.75
CA TYR A 90 -8.88 -8.84 2.11
C TYR A 90 -8.42 -8.20 0.82
N GLU A 91 -8.52 -6.88 0.77
CA GLU A 91 -8.20 -6.12 -0.43
C GLU A 91 -7.11 -5.11 -0.12
N MET A 92 -6.22 -4.94 -1.09
CA MET A 92 -5.11 -4.02 -0.99
C MET A 92 -5.17 -3.06 -2.16
N PHE A 93 -4.75 -1.83 -1.90
CA PHE A 93 -4.87 -0.74 -2.86
C PHE A 93 -3.54 -0.07 -3.07
N TYR A 94 -3.36 0.49 -4.26
CA TYR A 94 -2.26 1.37 -4.63
C TYR A 94 -0.90 0.69 -4.44
N ASP A 95 0.04 1.33 -3.74
CA ASP A 95 1.38 0.77 -3.58
C ASP A 95 1.39 -0.59 -2.87
N ASP A 96 0.51 -0.81 -1.89
CA ASP A 96 0.38 -2.12 -1.25
C ASP A 96 -0.08 -3.18 -2.26
N ALA A 97 -1.00 -2.83 -3.16
CA ALA A 97 -1.47 -3.74 -4.20
C ALA A 97 -0.33 -4.12 -5.16
N ILE A 98 0.49 -3.14 -5.54
CA ILE A 98 1.65 -3.41 -6.39
C ILE A 98 2.60 -4.37 -5.68
N ALA A 99 2.87 -4.15 -4.38
CA ALA A 99 3.74 -5.02 -3.60
C ALA A 99 3.22 -6.46 -3.57
N LEU A 100 1.92 -6.63 -3.31
CA LEU A 100 1.30 -7.97 -3.25
C LEU A 100 1.29 -8.66 -4.62
N ASN A 101 1.08 -7.90 -5.69
CA ASN A 101 1.20 -8.45 -7.03
C ASN A 101 2.62 -8.96 -7.30
N ILE A 102 3.64 -8.20 -6.89
CA ILE A 102 5.04 -8.60 -7.07
C ILE A 102 5.37 -9.85 -6.25
N MET A 103 4.96 -9.85 -4.98
CA MET A 103 5.35 -10.93 -4.05
C MET A 103 4.56 -12.22 -4.25
N LEU A 104 3.27 -12.12 -4.49
CA LEU A 104 2.35 -13.25 -4.46
C LEU A 104 1.63 -13.49 -5.78
N ASP A 105 1.93 -12.69 -6.78
CA ASP A 105 1.35 -12.81 -8.12
C ASP A 105 -0.18 -12.75 -8.10
N LEU A 106 -0.74 -11.96 -7.20
CA LEU A 106 -2.18 -11.76 -7.15
C LEU A 106 -2.66 -11.00 -8.38
N ASN A 107 -3.79 -11.44 -8.94
CA ASN A 107 -4.33 -10.82 -10.14
C ASN A 107 -4.88 -9.43 -9.83
N TRP A 108 -4.72 -8.53 -10.81
CA TRP A 108 -5.32 -7.21 -10.74
C TRP A 108 -6.84 -7.31 -10.80
N MET A 109 -7.52 -6.53 -9.95
CA MET A 109 -8.98 -6.43 -9.90
C MET A 109 -9.40 -5.10 -10.51
N GLY A 110 -10.56 -5.11 -11.17
CA GLY A 110 -11.08 -3.92 -11.81
C GLY A 110 -10.43 -3.65 -13.17
N GLY A 111 -10.60 -2.45 -13.67
CA GLY A 111 -10.12 -2.09 -14.99
C GLY A 111 -8.64 -1.72 -15.03
N LYS A 112 -8.19 -1.37 -16.22
CA LYS A 112 -6.78 -1.06 -16.54
C LYS A 112 -6.17 -0.02 -15.59
N TYR A 113 -6.97 0.97 -15.18
CA TYR A 113 -6.48 2.08 -14.36
C TYR A 113 -6.62 1.83 -12.86
N LYS A 114 -7.14 0.67 -12.46
CA LYS A 114 -7.29 0.31 -11.06
C LYS A 114 -6.01 -0.34 -10.54
N VAL A 115 -5.59 0.06 -9.34
CA VAL A 115 -4.43 -0.50 -8.67
C VAL A 115 -4.95 -1.20 -7.43
N HIS A 116 -5.40 -2.43 -7.60
CA HIS A 116 -6.22 -3.13 -6.63
C HIS A 116 -6.06 -4.63 -6.80
N VAL A 117 -5.76 -5.33 -5.72
CA VAL A 117 -5.70 -6.79 -5.67
C VAL A 117 -6.38 -7.29 -4.40
N GLY A 118 -6.66 -8.57 -4.32
CA GLY A 118 -7.27 -9.14 -3.13
C GLY A 118 -7.05 -10.63 -3.03
N PHE A 119 -7.36 -11.18 -1.87
CA PHE A 119 -7.30 -12.63 -1.62
C PHE A 119 -8.43 -13.03 -0.67
N PRO A 120 -8.88 -14.31 -0.72
CA PRO A 120 -9.95 -14.78 0.17
C PRO A 120 -9.53 -14.71 1.64
N GLU A 121 -10.48 -14.43 2.52
CA GLU A 121 -10.23 -14.27 3.96
C GLU A 121 -9.56 -15.48 4.62
N ASN A 122 -9.81 -16.69 4.10
CA ASN A 122 -9.22 -17.91 4.65
C ASN A 122 -7.72 -18.03 4.40
N MET A 123 -7.13 -17.12 3.61
CA MET A 123 -5.71 -17.09 3.35
C MET A 123 -4.95 -16.09 4.23
N LEU A 124 -5.62 -15.45 5.18
CA LEU A 124 -5.02 -14.39 5.99
C LEU A 124 -3.72 -14.82 6.67
N TYR A 125 -3.72 -15.97 7.34
CA TYR A 125 -2.52 -16.44 8.05
C TYR A 125 -1.36 -16.69 7.10
N LYS A 126 -1.66 -17.35 5.99
CA LYS A 126 -0.62 -17.71 5.01
C LYS A 126 0.01 -16.46 4.39
N VAL A 127 -0.82 -15.51 4.00
CA VAL A 127 -0.35 -14.25 3.40
C VAL A 127 0.41 -13.42 4.42
N SER A 128 -0.15 -13.24 5.62
CA SER A 128 0.50 -12.46 6.67
C SER A 128 1.86 -13.02 7.03
N ALA A 129 1.97 -14.33 7.20
CA ALA A 129 3.26 -14.98 7.53
C ALA A 129 4.29 -14.75 6.41
N ASN A 130 3.85 -14.84 5.16
CA ASN A 130 4.74 -14.61 4.02
C ASN A 130 5.29 -13.17 4.05
N LEU A 131 4.41 -12.19 4.26
CA LEU A 131 4.81 -10.79 4.30
C LEU A 131 5.75 -10.48 5.45
N VAL A 132 5.44 -11.00 6.64
CA VAL A 132 6.26 -10.78 7.83
C VAL A 132 7.65 -11.41 7.65
N ASN A 133 7.71 -12.59 7.05
CA ASN A 133 8.99 -13.25 6.79
C ASN A 133 9.88 -12.47 5.81
N ARG A 134 9.28 -11.62 4.98
CA ARG A 134 10.03 -10.75 4.06
C ARG A 134 10.46 -9.44 4.72
N GLY A 135 10.04 -9.18 5.95
CA GLY A 135 10.38 -7.96 6.69
C GLY A 135 9.31 -6.89 6.72
N PHE A 136 8.11 -7.19 6.19
CA PHE A 136 7.00 -6.24 6.26
C PHE A 136 6.28 -6.31 7.61
N THR A 137 5.74 -5.18 8.01
CA THR A 137 4.76 -5.12 9.09
C THR A 137 3.37 -5.10 8.44
N VAL A 138 2.45 -5.88 9.00
CA VAL A 138 1.10 -6.02 8.45
C VAL A 138 0.10 -5.42 9.43
N ALA A 139 -0.80 -4.61 8.91
CA ALA A 139 -1.94 -4.09 9.67
C ALA A 139 -3.21 -4.68 9.07
N VAL A 140 -4.07 -5.23 9.93
CA VAL A 140 -5.30 -5.89 9.50
C VAL A 140 -6.48 -5.05 9.99
N VAL A 141 -7.38 -4.71 9.05
CA VAL A 141 -8.62 -3.99 9.33
C VAL A 141 -9.79 -4.90 8.98
N ASP A 142 -10.50 -5.31 9.99
CA ASP A 142 -11.70 -6.18 9.85
C ASP A 142 -13.00 -5.38 9.91
#